data_2bcd674939127f417f5f698f329331d4
#
_entry.id   2bcd674939127f417f5f698f329331d4
#
_cell.length_a   1.000
_cell.length_b   1.000
_cell.length_c   1.000
_cell.angle_alpha   90.00
_cell.angle_beta   90.00
_cell.angle_gamma   90.00
#
_symmetry.space_group_name_H-M   'P 1'
#
loop_
_entity.id
_entity.type
_entity.pdbx_description
1 polymer ?
#
loop_
_entity_poly.entity_id
_entity_poly.type
_entity_poly.pdbx_seq_one_letter_code
_entity_poly.pdbx_strand_id
1 'polypeptide(L)'
;MFHHVVVFTWRDGTTEEQVAAVAAELAKLPEEVPAIRRYEFGPDAGLDPANADFAVVAAFEDAGGYLVYRDHPAHRKVVENYLNPIVASRSRVQFEV
;
A
#
# COMPACT_ATOMS: atom_id res chain seq x y z
N MET A 1 -10.72 2.01 -15.61
CA MET A 1 -10.30 1.66 -14.24
C MET A 1 -9.44 2.77 -13.66
N PHE A 2 -9.62 3.02 -12.41
CA PHE A 2 -8.85 4.01 -11.66
C PHE A 2 -7.77 3.29 -10.83
N HIS A 3 -6.52 3.67 -11.03
CA HIS A 3 -5.39 3.01 -10.38
C HIS A 3 -4.75 3.91 -9.33
N HIS A 4 -4.36 3.31 -8.23
CA HIS A 4 -3.59 3.94 -7.17
C HIS A 4 -2.29 3.15 -7.00
N VAL A 5 -1.16 3.83 -7.11
CA VAL A 5 0.16 3.23 -6.96
C VAL A 5 0.91 3.98 -5.87
N VAL A 6 1.46 3.25 -4.92
CA VAL A 6 2.30 3.84 -3.88
C VAL A 6 3.53 2.97 -3.68
N VAL A 7 4.68 3.63 -3.52
CA VAL A 7 5.94 2.96 -3.19
C VAL A 7 6.46 3.53 -1.87
N PHE A 8 7.08 2.66 -1.08
CA PHE A 8 7.58 2.99 0.24
C PHE A 8 9.06 2.72 0.33
N THR A 9 9.78 3.60 1.03
CA THR A 9 11.13 3.35 1.49
C THR A 9 11.08 3.26 3.01
N TRP A 10 11.63 2.18 3.55
CA TRP A 10 11.60 1.93 4.98
C TRP A 10 12.67 2.73 5.72
N ARG A 11 12.41 3.01 6.98
CA ARG A 11 13.42 3.56 7.90
C ARG A 11 14.52 2.52 8.13
N ASP A 12 15.73 2.99 8.36
CA ASP A 12 16.82 2.13 8.74
C ASP A 12 16.45 1.33 10.00
N GLY A 13 16.83 0.06 10.02
CA GLY A 13 16.52 -0.83 11.14
C GLY A 13 15.14 -1.49 11.07
N THR A 14 14.36 -1.21 10.03
CA THR A 14 13.10 -1.93 9.81
C THR A 14 13.36 -3.41 9.61
N THR A 15 12.66 -4.26 10.34
CA THR A 15 12.87 -5.70 10.32
C THR A 15 11.97 -6.39 9.29
N GLU A 16 12.37 -7.60 8.88
CA GLU A 16 11.54 -8.44 8.01
C GLU A 16 10.19 -8.76 8.65
N GLU A 17 10.14 -8.90 9.97
CA GLU A 17 8.92 -9.16 10.71
C GLU A 17 7.95 -7.98 10.63
N GLN A 18 8.45 -6.76 10.71
CA GLN A 18 7.62 -5.56 10.56
C GLN A 18 7.04 -5.45 9.15
N VAL A 19 7.84 -5.77 8.13
CA VAL A 19 7.36 -5.78 6.73
C VAL A 19 6.34 -6.90 6.53
N ALA A 20 6.56 -8.07 7.09
CA ALA A 20 5.60 -9.18 7.02
C ALA A 20 4.28 -8.83 7.69
N ALA A 21 4.31 -8.07 8.79
CA ALA A 21 3.11 -7.60 9.46
C ALA A 21 2.30 -6.64 8.57
N VAL A 22 2.99 -5.74 7.87
CA VAL A 22 2.35 -4.86 6.88
C VAL A 22 1.65 -5.70 5.81
N ALA A 23 2.35 -6.66 5.22
CA ALA A 23 1.81 -7.51 4.17
C ALA A 23 0.55 -8.27 4.64
N ALA A 24 0.60 -8.81 5.86
CA ALA A 24 -0.53 -9.54 6.44
C ALA A 24 -1.77 -8.65 6.61
N GLU A 25 -1.58 -7.40 7.04
CA GLU A 25 -2.68 -6.46 7.21
C GLU A 25 -3.23 -5.94 5.89
N LEU A 26 -2.36 -5.69 4.91
CA LEU A 26 -2.79 -5.30 3.57
C LEU A 26 -3.64 -6.40 2.92
N ALA A 27 -3.27 -7.66 3.12
CA ALA A 27 -3.98 -8.80 2.55
C ALA A 27 -5.45 -8.88 2.99
N LYS A 28 -5.80 -8.29 4.11
CA LYS A 28 -7.18 -8.28 4.63
C LYS A 28 -8.06 -7.21 4.00
N LEU A 29 -7.46 -6.16 3.43
CA LEU A 29 -8.19 -4.99 2.96
C LEU A 29 -9.19 -5.26 1.85
N PRO A 30 -8.94 -6.15 0.86
CA PRO A 30 -9.92 -6.42 -0.18
C PRO A 30 -11.26 -6.94 0.35
N GLU A 31 -11.27 -7.70 1.43
CA GLU A 31 -12.51 -8.17 2.06
C GLU A 31 -13.20 -7.07 2.86
N GLU A 32 -12.43 -6.22 3.51
CA GLU A 32 -12.95 -5.17 4.37
C GLU A 32 -13.41 -3.94 3.60
N VAL A 33 -12.86 -3.71 2.39
CA VAL A 33 -13.16 -2.55 1.55
C VAL A 33 -13.63 -3.04 0.18
N PRO A 34 -14.94 -3.29 0.00
CA PRO A 34 -15.45 -3.84 -1.26
C PRO A 34 -15.24 -2.97 -2.50
N ALA A 35 -14.92 -1.69 -2.33
CA ALA A 35 -14.59 -0.81 -3.46
C ALA A 35 -13.32 -1.24 -4.20
N ILE A 36 -12.44 -2.01 -3.54
CA ILE A 36 -11.22 -2.52 -4.17
C ILE A 36 -11.60 -3.57 -5.21
N ARG A 37 -11.18 -3.35 -6.47
CA ARG A 37 -11.37 -4.29 -7.57
C ARG A 37 -10.16 -5.18 -7.79
N ARG A 38 -8.97 -4.64 -7.54
CA ARG A 38 -7.71 -5.36 -7.68
C ARG A 38 -6.73 -4.79 -6.66
N TYR A 39 -5.96 -5.68 -6.02
CA TYR A 39 -5.02 -5.28 -4.98
C TYR A 39 -3.79 -6.14 -5.03
N GLU A 40 -2.65 -5.53 -5.35
CA GLU A 40 -1.38 -6.23 -5.45
C GLU A 40 -0.34 -5.44 -4.65
N PHE A 41 0.55 -6.15 -3.97
CA PHE A 41 1.59 -5.52 -3.18
C PHE A 41 2.74 -6.50 -2.96
N GLY A 42 3.91 -5.97 -2.66
CA GLY A 42 5.05 -6.80 -2.36
C GLY A 42 6.33 -6.01 -2.19
N PRO A 43 7.36 -6.67 -1.66
CA PRO A 43 8.69 -6.08 -1.52
C PRO A 43 9.38 -5.96 -2.87
N ASP A 44 10.37 -5.07 -2.94
CA ASP A 44 11.22 -4.92 -4.11
C ASP A 44 11.91 -6.25 -4.44
N ALA A 45 12.05 -6.54 -5.73
CA ALA A 45 12.67 -7.78 -6.19
C ALA A 45 14.20 -7.79 -6.05
N GLY A 46 14.81 -6.65 -5.75
CA GLY A 46 16.24 -6.56 -5.51
C GLY A 46 17.10 -6.57 -6.76
N LEU A 47 16.57 -6.15 -7.90
CA LEU A 47 17.29 -6.20 -9.18
C LEU A 47 18.17 -4.98 -9.43
N ASP A 48 17.72 -3.79 -9.01
CA ASP A 48 18.44 -2.56 -9.26
C ASP A 48 18.72 -1.81 -7.96
N PRO A 49 19.86 -1.11 -7.88
CA PRO A 49 20.15 -0.27 -6.72
C PRO A 49 19.24 0.96 -6.71
N ALA A 50 19.07 1.55 -5.54
CA ALA A 50 18.28 2.76 -5.34
C ALA A 50 16.77 2.60 -5.56
N ASN A 51 16.27 1.38 -5.72
CA ASN A 51 14.83 1.14 -5.75
C ASN A 51 14.20 1.42 -4.38
N ALA A 52 12.91 1.77 -4.40
CA ALA A 52 12.11 1.76 -3.18
C ALA A 52 12.01 0.32 -2.64
N ASP A 53 11.50 0.16 -1.44
CA ASP A 53 11.52 -1.13 -0.75
C ASP A 53 10.26 -1.96 -0.93
N PHE A 54 9.12 -1.32 -1.22
CA PHE A 54 7.82 -1.99 -1.24
C PHE A 54 6.84 -1.20 -2.10
N ALA A 55 5.92 -1.90 -2.75
CA ALA A 55 4.90 -1.24 -3.58
C ALA A 55 3.52 -1.82 -3.31
N VAL A 56 2.51 -0.95 -3.44
CA VAL A 56 1.09 -1.34 -3.44
C VAL A 56 0.46 -0.79 -4.71
N VAL A 57 -0.27 -1.65 -5.42
CA VAL A 57 -1.04 -1.27 -6.62
C VAL A 57 -2.49 -1.68 -6.38
N ALA A 58 -3.38 -0.70 -6.39
CA ALA A 58 -4.80 -0.92 -6.19
C ALA A 58 -5.58 -0.40 -7.38
N ALA A 59 -6.65 -1.08 -7.76
CA ALA A 59 -7.54 -0.64 -8.81
C ALA A 59 -8.97 -0.54 -8.29
N PHE A 60 -9.67 0.49 -8.76
CA PHE A 60 -11.05 0.80 -8.41
C PHE A 60 -11.84 1.06 -9.69
N GLU A 61 -13.15 1.01 -9.60
CA GLU A 61 -14.00 1.31 -10.75
C GLU A 61 -13.84 2.77 -11.19
N ASP A 62 -13.74 3.68 -10.22
CA ASP A 62 -13.59 5.11 -10.45
C ASP A 62 -12.89 5.80 -9.28
N ALA A 63 -12.69 7.10 -9.38
CA ALA A 63 -12.07 7.90 -8.32
C ALA A 63 -12.85 7.83 -7.00
N GLY A 64 -14.17 7.71 -7.06
CA GLY A 64 -15.00 7.57 -5.86
C GLY A 64 -14.64 6.33 -5.05
N GLY A 65 -14.38 5.22 -5.73
CA GLY A 65 -13.94 3.99 -5.08
C GLY A 65 -12.61 4.16 -4.34
N TYR A 66 -11.67 4.85 -4.96
CA TYR A 66 -10.39 5.16 -4.32
C TYR A 66 -10.60 6.03 -3.06
N LEU A 67 -11.45 7.04 -3.13
CA LEU A 67 -11.70 7.92 -1.98
C LEU A 67 -12.33 7.14 -0.81
N VAL A 68 -13.22 6.20 -1.09
CA VAL A 68 -13.77 5.30 -0.08
C VAL A 68 -12.66 4.49 0.59
N TYR A 69 -11.76 3.91 -0.20
CA TYR A 69 -10.61 3.15 0.29
C TYR A 69 -9.69 4.03 1.15
N ARG A 70 -9.31 5.19 0.63
CA ARG A 70 -8.39 6.11 1.31
C ARG A 70 -8.88 6.45 2.72
N ASP A 71 -10.15 6.75 2.86
CA ASP A 71 -10.73 7.25 4.10
C ASP A 71 -11.35 6.13 4.97
N HIS A 72 -11.37 4.89 4.48
CA HIS A 72 -11.95 3.77 5.19
C HIS A 72 -11.18 3.49 6.50
N PRO A 73 -11.90 3.28 7.62
CA PRO A 73 -11.24 3.00 8.90
C PRO A 73 -10.27 1.83 8.87
N ALA A 74 -10.56 0.76 8.14
CA ALA A 74 -9.68 -0.40 8.02
C ALA A 74 -8.35 -0.02 7.36
N HIS A 75 -8.38 0.78 6.28
CA HIS A 75 -7.17 1.26 5.61
C HIS A 75 -6.39 2.22 6.51
N ARG A 76 -7.06 3.16 7.14
CA ARG A 76 -6.41 4.13 8.03
C ARG A 76 -5.70 3.45 9.19
N LYS A 77 -6.28 2.38 9.72
CA LYS A 77 -5.68 1.61 10.81
C LYS A 77 -4.36 0.97 10.37
N VAL A 78 -4.31 0.41 9.17
CA VAL A 78 -3.07 -0.15 8.62
C VAL A 78 -2.02 0.94 8.45
N VAL A 79 -2.40 2.09 7.90
CA VAL A 79 -1.48 3.22 7.71
C VAL A 79 -0.92 3.69 9.05
N GLU A 80 -1.77 3.93 10.03
CA GLU A 80 -1.37 4.51 11.32
C GLU A 80 -0.57 3.54 12.17
N ASN A 81 -0.97 2.27 12.22
CA ASN A 81 -0.39 1.29 13.16
C ASN A 81 0.76 0.48 12.59
N TYR A 82 0.82 0.29 11.27
CA TYR A 82 1.81 -0.59 10.65
C TYR A 82 2.76 0.13 9.70
N LEU A 83 2.26 1.05 8.86
CA LEU A 83 3.09 1.75 7.88
C LEU A 83 3.82 2.95 8.46
N ASN A 84 3.12 3.86 9.11
CA ASN A 84 3.75 5.09 9.62
C ASN A 84 4.93 4.82 10.56
N PRO A 85 4.93 3.79 11.41
CA PRO A 85 6.08 3.51 12.27
C PRO A 85 7.37 3.17 11.52
N ILE A 86 7.28 2.63 10.30
CA ILE A 86 8.45 2.13 9.57
C ILE A 86 8.74 2.86 8.26
N VAL A 87 7.84 3.71 7.78
CA VAL A 87 8.02 4.42 6.51
C VAL A 87 8.91 5.65 6.69
N ALA A 88 10.03 5.69 5.96
CA ALA A 88 10.88 6.88 5.86
C ALA A 88 10.33 7.85 4.82
N SER A 89 9.94 7.33 3.66
CA SER A 89 9.36 8.15 2.59
C SER A 89 8.40 7.32 1.75
N ARG A 90 7.46 8.02 1.11
CA ARG A 90 6.52 7.39 0.18
C ARG A 90 6.27 8.31 -1.00
N SER A 91 6.01 7.69 -2.14
CA SER A 91 5.59 8.40 -3.35
C SER A 91 4.37 7.69 -3.90
N ARG A 92 3.41 8.48 -4.38
CA ARG A 92 2.16 7.92 -4.88
C ARG A 92 1.66 8.68 -6.08
N VAL A 93 0.90 7.98 -6.90
CA VAL A 93 0.24 8.55 -8.06
C VAL A 93 -1.06 7.81 -8.29
N GLN A 94 -2.07 8.50 -8.75
CA GLN A 94 -3.31 7.91 -9.20
C GLN A 94 -3.52 8.31 -10.66
N PHE A 95 -4.01 7.37 -11.46
CA PHE A 95 -4.26 7.64 -12.87
C PHE A 95 -5.42 6.77 -13.36
N GLU A 96 -6.04 7.22 -14.41
CA GLU A 96 -7.16 6.51 -15.02
C GLU A 96 -6.79 5.98 -16.39
N VAL A 97 -7.26 4.76 -16.67
CA VAL A 97 -7.01 4.08 -17.95
C VAL A 97 -8.34 3.83 -18.64
#